data_8756735f375605768b29ab17868b59b8
#
_entry.id   8756735f375605768b29ab17868b59b8
#
_cell.length_a   1.000
_cell.length_b   1.000
_cell.length_c   1.000
_cell.angle_alpha   90.00
_cell.angle_beta   90.00
_cell.angle_gamma   90.00
#
_symmetry.space_group_name_H-M   'P 1'
#
loop_
_entity.id
_entity.type
_entity.pdbx_description
1 polymer ?
#
loop_
_entity_poly.entity_id
_entity_poly.type
_entity_poly.pdbx_seq_one_letter_code
_entity_poly.pdbx_strand_id
1 'polypeptide(L)'
;MDLKGLTAVELGKKIQAKEVTVKEAVEACFAQIDKVEKEVNSFVSLQKEAALKRAEEVQKLIDDGTLSGPLAGVPVAIKDNMCTEGVTTTCSSKILSNFVPTFSAEAVLNLEKAGAVVIGKTNMDEFAMGSTTETSYYGETKNPWNLEHVPGGSSGGSCAAVAALEVPYALGSDTGGSIRQPSSYCGIVGIKPTYGTVSRYGLIAYGSSLDQIGPVARDVTDCATVLETIASHDVKDSTSVERQDTDFTSALVNDVKGMKIGIPKDYFGEGLDEEVKKPILEAAEVLKNAGAEIEEFDLELVKYAIPAYYVIASAEASSNLSRFDGVKYGYRTKDYEELHQMYKKTRSEGFGPEVKRRIMLGSFVLSSGYYDAYYLKALRTKALIKKAFDSAFAKYDMILAPAAPTTAPKLGASLSDPIKMYLGDIYTISVNLAGLPGISIPVGRDAKGLPVGMQLIGDCFQEKKLFQAAYTYECLTEKKWVSMYDKTEAAGKEEA
;
A
#
# COMPACT_ATOMS: atom_id res chain seq x y z
N MET A 1 0.24 -25.98 -16.49
CA MET A 1 -0.07 -24.61 -16.95
C MET A 1 0.75 -23.64 -16.11
N ASP A 2 1.41 -22.67 -16.72
CA ASP A 2 2.08 -21.63 -15.93
C ASP A 2 1.04 -20.61 -15.44
N LEU A 3 0.83 -20.54 -14.13
CA LEU A 3 -0.16 -19.66 -13.48
C LEU A 3 0.45 -18.34 -12.99
N LYS A 4 1.79 -18.23 -12.99
CA LYS A 4 2.52 -17.09 -12.42
C LYS A 4 2.17 -15.74 -13.06
N GLY A 5 1.95 -15.72 -14.36
CA GLY A 5 1.71 -14.48 -15.09
C GLY A 5 0.26 -14.01 -15.11
N LEU A 6 -0.68 -14.77 -14.53
CA LEU A 6 -2.09 -14.39 -14.53
C LEU A 6 -2.37 -13.27 -13.53
N THR A 7 -3.22 -12.32 -13.92
CA THR A 7 -3.79 -11.34 -12.99
C THR A 7 -4.83 -12.01 -12.07
N ALA A 8 -5.27 -11.34 -11.01
CA ALA A 8 -6.24 -11.93 -10.09
C ALA A 8 -7.56 -12.25 -10.79
N VAL A 9 -8.05 -11.33 -11.62
CA VAL A 9 -9.30 -11.52 -12.38
C VAL A 9 -9.14 -12.61 -13.46
N GLU A 10 -8.01 -12.70 -14.14
CA GLU A 10 -7.73 -13.76 -15.11
C GLU A 10 -7.71 -15.14 -14.43
N LEU A 11 -7.03 -15.26 -13.29
CA LEU A 11 -6.99 -16.48 -12.49
C LEU A 11 -8.38 -16.87 -11.98
N GLY A 12 -9.15 -15.91 -11.45
CA GLY A 12 -10.51 -16.12 -10.99
C GLY A 12 -11.44 -16.63 -12.10
N LYS A 13 -11.34 -16.07 -13.32
CA LYS A 13 -12.07 -16.55 -14.50
C LYS A 13 -11.73 -18.01 -14.83
N LYS A 14 -10.47 -18.41 -14.78
CA LYS A 14 -10.02 -19.78 -15.03
C LYS A 14 -10.53 -20.77 -13.96
N ILE A 15 -10.55 -20.33 -12.69
CA ILE A 15 -11.10 -21.12 -11.58
C ILE A 15 -12.61 -21.32 -11.78
N GLN A 16 -13.35 -20.26 -12.09
CA GLN A 16 -14.79 -20.35 -12.36
C GLN A 16 -15.10 -21.22 -13.60
N ALA A 17 -14.25 -21.18 -14.62
CA ALA A 17 -14.38 -22.05 -15.81
C ALA A 17 -13.94 -23.50 -15.56
N LYS A 18 -13.45 -23.83 -14.34
CA LYS A 18 -12.90 -25.15 -13.96
C LYS A 18 -11.69 -25.58 -14.78
N GLU A 19 -10.96 -24.61 -15.36
CA GLU A 19 -9.68 -24.83 -16.06
C GLU A 19 -8.52 -25.00 -15.06
N VAL A 20 -8.66 -24.40 -13.88
CA VAL A 20 -7.70 -24.43 -12.76
C VAL A 20 -8.46 -24.66 -11.48
N THR A 21 -7.98 -25.53 -10.60
CA THR A 21 -8.52 -25.70 -9.26
C THR A 21 -7.97 -24.66 -8.31
N VAL A 22 -8.70 -24.34 -7.23
CA VAL A 22 -8.22 -23.43 -6.19
C VAL A 22 -6.93 -23.96 -5.56
N LYS A 23 -6.81 -25.27 -5.38
CA LYS A 23 -5.60 -25.92 -4.88
C LYS A 23 -4.39 -25.70 -5.77
N GLU A 24 -4.53 -25.87 -7.09
CA GLU A 24 -3.45 -25.61 -8.05
C GLU A 24 -3.02 -24.14 -8.03
N ALA A 25 -3.95 -23.20 -7.89
CA ALA A 25 -3.63 -21.78 -7.76
C ALA A 25 -2.82 -21.48 -6.49
N VAL A 26 -3.19 -22.06 -5.36
CA VAL A 26 -2.48 -21.90 -4.07
C VAL A 26 -1.09 -22.58 -4.14
N GLU A 27 -1.01 -23.79 -4.69
CA GLU A 27 0.26 -24.51 -4.86
C GLU A 27 1.23 -23.75 -5.78
N ALA A 28 0.72 -23.11 -6.84
CA ALA A 28 1.54 -22.28 -7.74
C ALA A 28 2.15 -21.07 -7.01
N CYS A 29 1.40 -20.41 -6.13
CA CYS A 29 1.94 -19.34 -5.28
C CYS A 29 3.05 -19.84 -4.36
N PHE A 30 2.84 -20.95 -3.64
CA PHE A 30 3.89 -21.51 -2.78
C PHE A 30 5.11 -21.99 -3.57
N ALA A 31 4.93 -22.54 -4.76
CA ALA A 31 6.04 -22.94 -5.63
C ALA A 31 6.88 -21.72 -6.08
N GLN A 32 6.27 -20.56 -6.31
CA GLN A 32 6.99 -19.33 -6.61
C GLN A 32 7.68 -18.76 -5.36
N ILE A 33 6.98 -18.72 -4.21
CA ILE A 33 7.54 -18.31 -2.91
C ILE A 33 8.80 -19.16 -2.59
N ASP A 34 8.73 -20.47 -2.69
CA ASP A 34 9.86 -21.37 -2.43
C ASP A 34 11.11 -21.04 -3.29
N LYS A 35 10.92 -20.43 -4.48
CA LYS A 35 12.01 -20.03 -5.37
C LYS A 35 12.64 -18.68 -5.01
N VAL A 36 11.80 -17.68 -4.63
CA VAL A 36 12.25 -16.28 -4.61
C VAL A 36 12.28 -15.65 -3.21
N GLU A 37 11.54 -16.19 -2.25
CA GLU A 37 11.35 -15.55 -0.94
C GLU A 37 12.64 -15.42 -0.12
N LYS A 38 13.60 -16.36 -0.27
CA LYS A 38 14.91 -16.27 0.39
C LYS A 38 15.72 -15.04 -0.01
N GLU A 39 15.48 -14.52 -1.21
CA GLU A 39 16.16 -13.32 -1.73
C GLU A 39 15.35 -12.06 -1.48
N VAL A 40 14.02 -12.12 -1.64
CA VAL A 40 13.12 -10.96 -1.57
C VAL A 40 12.71 -10.63 -0.14
N ASN A 41 12.40 -11.64 0.70
CA ASN A 41 11.90 -11.49 2.07
C ASN A 41 10.62 -10.63 2.15
N SER A 42 9.63 -10.98 1.33
CA SER A 42 8.36 -10.27 1.24
C SER A 42 7.35 -10.66 2.34
N PHE A 43 7.51 -11.84 2.96
CA PHE A 43 6.61 -12.35 4.00
C PHE A 43 7.26 -12.39 5.39
N VAL A 44 6.45 -12.11 6.42
CA VAL A 44 6.76 -12.36 7.83
C VAL A 44 6.34 -13.80 8.21
N SER A 45 5.21 -14.26 7.69
CA SER A 45 4.72 -15.62 7.94
C SER A 45 3.89 -16.14 6.78
N LEU A 46 3.99 -17.42 6.51
CA LEU A 46 3.25 -18.14 5.49
C LEU A 46 2.25 -19.11 6.13
N GLN A 47 1.08 -19.28 5.52
CA GLN A 47 -0.04 -20.06 6.06
C GLN A 47 -0.35 -21.29 5.18
N LYS A 48 0.68 -22.04 4.72
CA LYS A 48 0.55 -23.09 3.69
C LYS A 48 -0.53 -24.12 3.99
N GLU A 49 -0.53 -24.70 5.20
CA GLU A 49 -1.51 -25.73 5.57
C GLU A 49 -2.94 -25.16 5.65
N ALA A 50 -3.09 -23.98 6.25
CA ALA A 50 -4.39 -23.31 6.35
C ALA A 50 -4.92 -22.88 4.97
N ALA A 51 -4.05 -22.37 4.10
CA ALA A 51 -4.39 -21.99 2.73
C ALA A 51 -4.85 -23.18 1.89
N LEU A 52 -4.14 -24.33 1.96
CA LEU A 52 -4.56 -25.54 1.25
C LEU A 52 -5.90 -26.08 1.76
N LYS A 53 -6.12 -26.09 3.07
CA LYS A 53 -7.41 -26.46 3.65
C LYS A 53 -8.52 -25.52 3.18
N ARG A 54 -8.28 -24.21 3.22
CA ARG A 54 -9.24 -23.20 2.73
C ARG A 54 -9.51 -23.37 1.23
N ALA A 55 -8.50 -23.71 0.45
CA ALA A 55 -8.66 -23.98 -0.98
C ALA A 55 -9.65 -25.11 -1.26
N GLU A 56 -9.61 -26.19 -0.47
CA GLU A 56 -10.56 -27.30 -0.58
C GLU A 56 -11.98 -26.91 -0.19
N GLU A 57 -12.13 -26.07 0.83
CA GLU A 57 -13.45 -25.53 1.26
C GLU A 57 -14.03 -24.63 0.18
N VAL A 58 -13.25 -23.68 -0.33
CA VAL A 58 -13.67 -22.73 -1.37
C VAL A 58 -13.99 -23.46 -2.68
N GLN A 59 -13.19 -24.48 -3.06
CA GLN A 59 -13.48 -25.29 -4.26
C GLN A 59 -14.88 -25.93 -4.18
N LYS A 60 -15.24 -26.51 -3.05
CA LYS A 60 -16.59 -27.09 -2.85
C LYS A 60 -17.69 -26.07 -3.03
N LEU A 61 -17.53 -24.86 -2.46
CA LEU A 61 -18.50 -23.77 -2.59
C LEU A 61 -18.64 -23.26 -4.04
N ILE A 62 -17.55 -23.30 -4.81
CA ILE A 62 -17.59 -23.00 -6.25
C ILE A 62 -18.28 -24.12 -7.03
N ASP A 63 -17.95 -25.38 -6.72
CA ASP A 63 -18.49 -26.55 -7.44
C ASP A 63 -19.99 -26.72 -7.24
N ASP A 64 -20.51 -26.41 -6.07
CA ASP A 64 -21.95 -26.47 -5.76
C ASP A 64 -22.72 -25.19 -6.15
N GLY A 65 -22.00 -24.16 -6.67
CA GLY A 65 -22.60 -22.88 -7.12
C GLY A 65 -22.96 -21.90 -6.00
N THR A 66 -22.58 -22.18 -4.75
CA THR A 66 -22.81 -21.28 -3.61
C THR A 66 -21.91 -20.04 -3.66
N LEU A 67 -20.70 -20.17 -4.21
CA LEU A 67 -19.72 -19.10 -4.33
C LEU A 67 -19.36 -18.85 -5.78
N SER A 68 -19.45 -17.59 -6.19
CA SER A 68 -19.01 -17.11 -7.51
C SER A 68 -18.40 -15.71 -7.37
N GLY A 69 -17.69 -15.28 -8.39
CA GLY A 69 -17.13 -13.94 -8.45
C GLY A 69 -15.64 -13.94 -8.83
N PRO A 70 -15.12 -12.77 -9.19
CA PRO A 70 -13.77 -12.64 -9.79
C PRO A 70 -12.63 -13.01 -8.84
N LEU A 71 -12.83 -12.94 -7.52
CA LEU A 71 -11.82 -13.27 -6.52
C LEU A 71 -12.05 -14.62 -5.83
N ALA A 72 -13.08 -15.37 -6.21
CA ALA A 72 -13.37 -16.68 -5.62
C ALA A 72 -12.28 -17.71 -5.97
N GLY A 73 -11.59 -18.19 -4.94
CA GLY A 73 -10.47 -19.11 -5.05
C GLY A 73 -9.11 -18.44 -5.35
N VAL A 74 -9.06 -17.12 -5.49
CA VAL A 74 -7.82 -16.40 -5.82
C VAL A 74 -6.96 -16.19 -4.58
N PRO A 75 -5.64 -16.55 -4.61
CA PRO A 75 -4.72 -16.32 -3.51
C PRO A 75 -4.44 -14.83 -3.26
N VAL A 76 -4.27 -14.46 -1.98
CA VAL A 76 -3.98 -13.07 -1.55
C VAL A 76 -2.96 -13.04 -0.41
N ALA A 77 -2.13 -11.99 -0.39
CA ALA A 77 -1.26 -11.67 0.75
C ALA A 77 -1.80 -10.47 1.54
N ILE A 78 -1.62 -10.48 2.86
CA ILE A 78 -2.16 -9.47 3.77
C ILE A 78 -1.02 -8.78 4.51
N LYS A 79 -0.93 -7.45 4.43
CA LYS A 79 0.08 -6.69 5.20
C LYS A 79 -0.03 -6.98 6.69
N ASP A 80 1.10 -7.14 7.36
CA ASP A 80 1.18 -7.65 8.73
C ASP A 80 0.71 -6.68 9.83
N ASN A 81 0.03 -5.61 9.47
CA ASN A 81 -0.70 -4.74 10.39
C ASN A 81 -2.23 -4.92 10.36
N MET A 82 -2.74 -5.83 9.56
CA MET A 82 -4.16 -6.19 9.55
C MET A 82 -4.37 -7.47 10.36
N CYS A 83 -5.15 -7.39 11.43
CA CYS A 83 -5.52 -8.53 12.24
C CYS A 83 -6.16 -9.61 11.38
N THR A 84 -5.68 -10.84 11.52
CA THR A 84 -6.21 -12.04 10.87
C THR A 84 -6.40 -13.08 11.97
N GLU A 85 -7.62 -13.51 12.22
CA GLU A 85 -7.98 -14.41 13.33
C GLU A 85 -7.15 -15.69 13.30
N GLY A 86 -6.54 -16.02 14.44
CA GLY A 86 -5.70 -17.21 14.58
C GLY A 86 -4.32 -17.12 13.92
N VAL A 87 -4.00 -16.03 13.21
CA VAL A 87 -2.72 -15.83 12.52
C VAL A 87 -1.92 -14.73 13.21
N THR A 88 -0.66 -15.03 13.57
CA THR A 88 0.23 -14.04 14.19
C THR A 88 0.28 -12.75 13.37
N THR A 89 0.03 -11.62 14.04
CA THR A 89 0.02 -10.27 13.43
C THR A 89 0.95 -9.37 14.22
N THR A 90 2.08 -9.01 13.63
CA THR A 90 3.21 -8.42 14.37
C THR A 90 3.49 -6.96 14.08
N CYS A 91 2.93 -6.39 13.02
CA CYS A 91 3.35 -5.09 12.47
C CYS A 91 4.86 -5.02 12.20
N SER A 92 5.48 -6.16 11.85
CA SER A 92 6.93 -6.31 11.68
C SER A 92 7.74 -5.82 12.90
N SER A 93 7.19 -5.98 14.12
CA SER A 93 7.77 -5.50 15.38
C SER A 93 7.93 -6.63 16.39
N LYS A 94 9.03 -6.57 17.15
CA LYS A 94 9.24 -7.49 18.28
C LYS A 94 8.16 -7.36 19.36
N ILE A 95 7.60 -6.16 19.56
CA ILE A 95 6.57 -5.92 20.60
C ILE A 95 5.30 -6.76 20.40
N LEU A 96 4.97 -7.11 19.16
CA LEU A 96 3.82 -7.94 18.80
C LEU A 96 4.21 -9.31 18.23
N SER A 97 5.47 -9.74 18.35
CA SER A 97 5.97 -10.98 17.73
C SER A 97 5.23 -12.26 18.14
N ASN A 98 4.51 -12.24 19.26
CA ASN A 98 3.70 -13.35 19.77
C ASN A 98 2.19 -13.03 19.85
N PHE A 99 1.75 -11.96 19.20
CA PHE A 99 0.34 -11.57 19.21
C PHE A 99 -0.46 -12.33 18.16
N VAL A 100 -1.47 -13.07 18.60
CA VAL A 100 -2.43 -13.77 17.75
C VAL A 100 -3.80 -13.16 17.97
N PRO A 101 -4.35 -12.46 16.98
CA PRO A 101 -5.69 -11.86 17.06
C PRO A 101 -6.79 -12.91 17.22
N THR A 102 -7.85 -12.54 17.96
CA THR A 102 -9.08 -13.32 18.12
C THR A 102 -10.19 -12.85 17.18
N PHE A 103 -9.85 -12.01 16.21
CA PHE A 103 -10.76 -11.46 15.18
C PHE A 103 -9.96 -11.03 13.96
N SER A 104 -10.61 -10.98 12.81
CA SER A 104 -10.04 -10.43 11.57
C SER A 104 -10.45 -8.99 11.32
N ALA A 105 -9.62 -8.25 10.59
CA ALA A 105 -9.96 -6.95 10.03
C ALA A 105 -11.13 -7.09 9.05
N GLU A 106 -12.02 -6.08 8.99
CA GLU A 106 -13.20 -6.13 8.10
C GLU A 106 -12.82 -6.33 6.64
N ALA A 107 -11.76 -5.67 6.17
CA ALA A 107 -11.24 -5.85 4.80
C ALA A 107 -10.82 -7.32 4.53
N VAL A 108 -10.22 -7.99 5.52
CA VAL A 108 -9.85 -9.42 5.42
C VAL A 108 -11.11 -10.28 5.37
N LEU A 109 -12.09 -10.01 6.25
CA LEU A 109 -13.38 -10.74 6.26
C LEU A 109 -14.13 -10.61 4.93
N ASN A 110 -14.11 -9.44 4.31
CA ASN A 110 -14.75 -9.21 3.02
C ASN A 110 -14.08 -10.01 1.89
N LEU A 111 -12.75 -10.10 1.89
CA LEU A 111 -12.02 -10.97 0.95
C LEU A 111 -12.31 -12.45 1.19
N GLU A 112 -12.33 -12.90 2.45
CA GLU A 112 -12.65 -14.29 2.80
C GLU A 112 -14.08 -14.66 2.41
N LYS A 113 -15.06 -13.74 2.58
CA LYS A 113 -16.45 -13.89 2.11
C LYS A 113 -16.52 -13.99 0.58
N ALA A 114 -15.69 -13.24 -0.13
CA ALA A 114 -15.56 -13.33 -1.59
C ALA A 114 -14.83 -14.61 -2.06
N GLY A 115 -14.35 -15.43 -1.13
CA GLY A 115 -13.68 -16.69 -1.42
C GLY A 115 -12.18 -16.57 -1.67
N ALA A 116 -11.55 -15.45 -1.39
CA ALA A 116 -10.11 -15.31 -1.47
C ALA A 116 -9.39 -16.24 -0.46
N VAL A 117 -8.19 -16.69 -0.83
CA VAL A 117 -7.37 -17.59 0.00
C VAL A 117 -6.12 -16.86 0.50
N VAL A 118 -6.05 -16.64 1.81
CA VAL A 118 -4.90 -15.94 2.45
C VAL A 118 -3.68 -16.85 2.44
N ILE A 119 -2.58 -16.40 1.78
CA ILE A 119 -1.31 -17.12 1.67
C ILE A 119 -0.40 -16.85 2.87
N GLY A 120 -0.37 -15.60 3.35
CA GLY A 120 0.51 -15.19 4.43
C GLY A 120 0.41 -13.72 4.77
N LYS A 121 1.26 -13.31 5.72
CA LYS A 121 1.40 -11.94 6.21
C LYS A 121 2.66 -11.32 5.62
N THR A 122 2.52 -10.19 4.92
CA THR A 122 3.65 -9.54 4.25
C THR A 122 4.42 -8.61 5.17
N ASN A 123 5.73 -8.55 4.92
CA ASN A 123 6.67 -7.70 5.63
C ASN A 123 6.36 -6.22 5.40
N MET A 124 6.80 -5.37 6.34
CA MET A 124 6.53 -3.95 6.32
C MET A 124 7.53 -3.18 7.18
N ASP A 125 7.61 -1.87 7.03
CA ASP A 125 8.27 -1.05 8.05
C ASP A 125 7.55 -1.19 9.40
N GLU A 126 8.30 -1.24 10.48
CA GLU A 126 7.77 -1.46 11.82
C GLU A 126 6.63 -0.47 12.14
N PHE A 127 5.44 -0.98 12.48
CA PHE A 127 4.20 -0.21 12.72
C PHE A 127 3.84 0.78 11.61
N ALA A 128 4.16 0.46 10.36
CA ALA A 128 3.98 1.32 9.20
C ALA A 128 4.77 2.66 9.27
N MET A 129 5.82 2.72 10.08
CA MET A 129 6.68 3.88 10.31
C MET A 129 7.98 3.78 9.51
N GLY A 130 7.90 4.07 8.22
CA GLY A 130 9.02 4.05 7.29
C GLY A 130 8.52 4.10 5.86
N SER A 131 9.46 4.16 4.92
CA SER A 131 9.19 4.26 3.47
C SER A 131 10.12 3.37 2.65
N THR A 132 10.75 2.36 3.29
CA THR A 132 11.75 1.50 2.64
C THR A 132 11.63 0.01 2.95
N THR A 133 10.87 -0.36 3.98
CA THR A 133 10.75 -1.73 4.52
C THR A 133 12.09 -2.30 5.02
N GLU A 134 12.98 -1.41 5.48
CA GLU A 134 14.26 -1.76 6.11
C GLU A 134 14.18 -1.76 7.64
N THR A 135 13.10 -1.21 8.23
CA THR A 135 12.94 -1.09 9.69
C THR A 135 12.26 -2.30 10.34
N SER A 136 11.95 -3.33 9.56
CA SER A 136 11.32 -4.56 10.04
C SER A 136 12.20 -5.32 11.03
N TYR A 137 11.60 -5.82 12.11
CA TYR A 137 12.27 -6.76 13.03
C TYR A 137 12.64 -8.10 12.36
N TYR A 138 11.95 -8.47 11.28
CA TYR A 138 12.15 -9.72 10.53
C TYR A 138 13.13 -9.58 9.37
N GLY A 139 13.85 -8.47 9.30
CA GLY A 139 14.81 -8.17 8.24
C GLY A 139 14.21 -7.35 7.10
N GLU A 140 15.09 -6.84 6.26
CA GLU A 140 14.75 -5.99 5.12
C GLU A 140 14.06 -6.77 4.00
N THR A 141 13.10 -6.16 3.31
CA THR A 141 12.57 -6.65 2.04
C THR A 141 13.34 -6.01 0.89
N LYS A 142 13.62 -6.78 -0.16
CA LYS A 142 14.36 -6.32 -1.34
C LYS A 142 13.45 -6.12 -2.53
N ASN A 143 13.86 -5.21 -3.42
CA ASN A 143 13.09 -4.91 -4.62
C ASN A 143 13.23 -6.01 -5.67
N PRO A 144 12.13 -6.60 -6.17
CA PRO A 144 12.16 -7.65 -7.20
C PRO A 144 12.73 -7.21 -8.56
N TRP A 145 12.91 -5.92 -8.80
CA TRP A 145 13.57 -5.41 -10.00
C TRP A 145 15.09 -5.38 -9.88
N ASN A 146 15.59 -5.17 -8.67
CA ASN A 146 17.01 -5.18 -8.34
C ASN A 146 17.20 -5.37 -6.84
N LEU A 147 17.76 -6.50 -6.43
CA LEU A 147 17.92 -6.90 -5.03
C LEU A 147 18.86 -6.01 -4.19
N GLU A 148 19.58 -5.07 -4.83
CA GLU A 148 20.37 -4.05 -4.13
C GLU A 148 19.54 -2.81 -3.72
N HIS A 149 18.26 -2.77 -4.10
CA HIS A 149 17.37 -1.62 -3.91
C HIS A 149 16.20 -1.97 -2.98
N VAL A 150 15.65 -0.92 -2.34
CA VAL A 150 14.47 -1.05 -1.48
C VAL A 150 13.19 -1.22 -2.32
N PRO A 151 12.17 -1.95 -1.84
CA PRO A 151 10.87 -2.05 -2.50
C PRO A 151 9.99 -0.82 -2.25
N GLY A 152 10.47 0.13 -1.41
CA GLY A 152 9.65 1.16 -0.81
C GLY A 152 8.96 0.68 0.45
N GLY A 153 8.06 1.50 0.98
CA GLY A 153 7.35 1.21 2.23
C GLY A 153 6.25 2.23 2.58
N SER A 154 5.53 1.90 3.61
CA SER A 154 5.69 0.77 4.53
C SER A 154 5.08 -0.55 4.03
N SER A 155 4.35 -0.59 2.90
CA SER A 155 3.80 -1.84 2.33
C SER A 155 4.77 -2.52 1.35
N GLY A 156 6.09 -2.45 1.60
CA GLY A 156 7.11 -2.97 0.68
C GLY A 156 7.01 -4.47 0.45
N GLY A 157 6.73 -5.25 1.50
CA GLY A 157 6.50 -6.69 1.37
C GLY A 157 5.28 -7.03 0.50
N SER A 158 4.15 -6.29 0.65
CA SER A 158 2.97 -6.48 -0.19
C SER A 158 3.26 -6.17 -1.67
N CYS A 159 3.97 -5.07 -1.93
CA CYS A 159 4.33 -4.69 -3.30
C CYS A 159 5.38 -5.63 -3.90
N ALA A 160 6.37 -6.04 -3.10
CA ALA A 160 7.40 -6.98 -3.54
C ALA A 160 6.81 -8.36 -3.86
N ALA A 161 5.89 -8.89 -3.03
CA ALA A 161 5.23 -10.17 -3.27
C ALA A 161 4.47 -10.20 -4.61
N VAL A 162 3.76 -9.10 -4.93
CA VAL A 162 3.05 -8.97 -6.23
C VAL A 162 4.04 -8.84 -7.38
N ALA A 163 5.08 -8.01 -7.25
CA ALA A 163 6.09 -7.81 -8.30
C ALA A 163 6.97 -9.05 -8.53
N ALA A 164 7.21 -9.87 -7.49
CA ALA A 164 7.94 -11.14 -7.57
C ALA A 164 7.05 -12.31 -8.04
N LEU A 165 5.77 -12.06 -8.37
CA LEU A 165 4.79 -13.07 -8.81
C LEU A 165 4.49 -14.14 -7.75
N GLU A 166 4.69 -13.84 -6.48
CA GLU A 166 4.39 -14.74 -5.36
C GLU A 166 2.89 -14.85 -5.10
N VAL A 167 2.17 -13.73 -5.34
CA VAL A 167 0.71 -13.65 -5.29
C VAL A 167 0.19 -12.73 -6.40
N PRO A 168 -1.03 -12.92 -6.89
CA PRO A 168 -1.61 -12.04 -7.91
C PRO A 168 -1.92 -10.64 -7.38
N TYR A 169 -2.30 -10.51 -6.10
CA TYR A 169 -2.58 -9.24 -5.43
C TYR A 169 -2.35 -9.32 -3.93
N ALA A 170 -2.25 -8.15 -3.29
CA ALA A 170 -2.12 -8.05 -1.85
C ALA A 170 -2.87 -6.82 -1.28
N LEU A 171 -3.13 -6.83 0.03
CA LEU A 171 -3.56 -5.64 0.75
C LEU A 171 -2.36 -4.91 1.34
N GLY A 172 -2.37 -3.60 1.22
CA GLY A 172 -1.48 -2.66 1.89
C GLY A 172 -2.22 -1.68 2.78
N SER A 173 -1.48 -0.83 3.48
CA SER A 173 -2.02 0.32 4.20
C SER A 173 -1.20 1.57 3.89
N ASP A 174 -1.85 2.73 3.88
CA ASP A 174 -1.26 4.01 3.46
C ASP A 174 -1.63 5.10 4.47
N THR A 175 -0.63 5.62 5.16
CA THR A 175 -0.75 6.71 6.13
C THR A 175 -0.17 8.01 5.59
N GLY A 176 0.88 7.90 4.74
CA GLY A 176 1.56 9.02 4.11
C GLY A 176 2.11 8.72 2.71
N GLY A 177 1.67 7.61 2.08
CA GLY A 177 2.18 7.16 0.79
C GLY A 177 2.48 5.67 0.73
N SER A 178 2.25 4.94 1.82
CA SER A 178 2.74 3.57 2.03
C SER A 178 2.07 2.47 1.19
N ILE A 179 1.17 2.81 0.27
CA ILE A 179 0.72 1.97 -0.85
C ILE A 179 1.31 2.52 -2.15
N ARG A 180 1.18 3.81 -2.40
CA ARG A 180 1.46 4.45 -3.67
C ARG A 180 2.94 4.52 -4.00
N GLN A 181 3.78 4.90 -3.04
CA GLN A 181 5.23 4.96 -3.20
C GLN A 181 5.85 3.58 -3.45
N PRO A 182 5.61 2.52 -2.62
CA PRO A 182 6.16 1.21 -2.92
C PRO A 182 5.58 0.58 -4.19
N SER A 183 4.34 0.89 -4.59
CA SER A 183 3.81 0.48 -5.90
C SER A 183 4.61 1.09 -7.05
N SER A 184 5.00 2.36 -6.94
CA SER A 184 5.89 3.01 -7.91
C SER A 184 7.25 2.33 -8.00
N TYR A 185 7.88 2.03 -6.86
CA TYR A 185 9.21 1.41 -6.83
C TYR A 185 9.21 -0.05 -7.27
N CYS A 186 8.11 -0.76 -7.08
CA CYS A 186 7.94 -2.15 -7.51
C CYS A 186 7.31 -2.30 -8.90
N GLY A 187 6.95 -1.20 -9.58
CA GLY A 187 6.39 -1.23 -10.94
C GLY A 187 5.03 -1.93 -11.02
N ILE A 188 4.17 -1.74 -10.03
CA ILE A 188 2.82 -2.29 -9.94
C ILE A 188 1.79 -1.18 -9.70
N VAL A 189 0.51 -1.54 -9.76
CA VAL A 189 -0.60 -0.62 -9.48
C VAL A 189 -0.97 -0.69 -8.00
N GLY A 190 -1.20 0.47 -7.37
CA GLY A 190 -1.69 0.52 -6.00
C GLY A 190 -2.57 1.75 -5.75
N ILE A 191 -3.70 1.57 -5.11
CA ILE A 191 -4.63 2.65 -4.80
C ILE A 191 -4.82 2.81 -3.30
N LYS A 192 -4.66 4.05 -2.82
CA LYS A 192 -5.18 4.50 -1.54
C LYS A 192 -6.55 5.15 -1.79
N PRO A 193 -7.66 4.55 -1.36
CA PRO A 193 -8.98 5.18 -1.53
C PRO A 193 -9.15 6.40 -0.63
N THR A 194 -10.25 7.11 -0.79
CA THR A 194 -10.68 8.16 0.13
C THR A 194 -10.76 7.64 1.56
N TYR A 195 -10.32 8.45 2.51
CA TYR A 195 -10.40 8.11 3.93
C TYR A 195 -11.84 7.73 4.32
N GLY A 196 -12.01 6.54 4.92
CA GLY A 196 -13.31 6.00 5.31
C GLY A 196 -14.02 5.16 4.25
N THR A 197 -13.48 5.00 3.04
CA THR A 197 -14.05 4.09 2.02
C THR A 197 -13.92 2.62 2.41
N VAL A 198 -12.85 2.24 3.07
CA VAL A 198 -12.60 0.90 3.61
C VAL A 198 -12.53 0.98 5.12
N SER A 199 -13.25 0.10 5.82
CA SER A 199 -13.20 0.02 7.28
C SER A 199 -11.78 -0.20 7.79
N ARG A 200 -11.42 0.54 8.84
CA ARG A 200 -10.16 0.38 9.57
C ARG A 200 -10.28 -0.55 10.79
N TYR A 201 -11.45 -1.15 11.02
CA TYR A 201 -11.60 -2.14 12.07
C TYR A 201 -10.62 -3.31 11.84
N GLY A 202 -9.81 -3.59 12.85
CA GLY A 202 -8.77 -4.62 12.78
C GLY A 202 -7.47 -4.18 12.12
N LEU A 203 -7.37 -2.95 11.60
CA LEU A 203 -6.08 -2.34 11.23
C LEU A 203 -5.39 -1.83 12.49
N ILE A 204 -4.18 -2.30 12.78
CA ILE A 204 -3.38 -1.79 13.89
C ILE A 204 -2.93 -0.37 13.55
N ALA A 205 -3.40 0.59 14.36
CA ALA A 205 -3.31 2.01 14.03
C ALA A 205 -1.89 2.57 14.19
N TYR A 206 -1.43 3.29 13.15
CA TYR A 206 -0.33 4.23 13.22
C TYR A 206 -0.84 5.65 13.41
N GLY A 207 -1.51 6.24 12.42
CA GLY A 207 -2.12 7.57 12.44
C GLY A 207 -3.62 7.48 12.20
N SER A 208 -4.43 7.50 13.27
CA SER A 208 -5.86 7.21 13.21
C SER A 208 -6.65 8.14 12.28
N SER A 209 -6.18 9.38 12.08
CA SER A 209 -6.80 10.35 11.16
C SER A 209 -6.27 10.31 9.72
N LEU A 210 -5.40 9.33 9.39
CA LEU A 210 -4.66 9.26 8.13
C LEU A 210 -4.68 7.85 7.52
N ASP A 211 -4.63 6.80 8.34
CA ASP A 211 -4.50 5.40 7.90
C ASP A 211 -5.65 4.98 7.00
N GLN A 212 -5.33 4.31 5.89
CA GLN A 212 -6.31 3.71 5.00
C GLN A 212 -5.78 2.39 4.43
N ILE A 213 -6.64 1.36 4.34
CA ILE A 213 -6.37 0.10 3.64
C ILE A 213 -6.65 0.29 2.15
N GLY A 214 -5.85 -0.35 1.30
CA GLY A 214 -6.09 -0.42 -0.12
C GLY A 214 -5.32 -1.56 -0.79
N PRO A 215 -5.72 -1.94 -2.01
CA PRO A 215 -5.09 -3.00 -2.78
C PRO A 215 -3.82 -2.55 -3.48
N VAL A 216 -2.95 -3.54 -3.71
CA VAL A 216 -1.85 -3.51 -4.67
C VAL A 216 -1.97 -4.73 -5.59
N ALA A 217 -1.82 -4.54 -6.90
CA ALA A 217 -1.98 -5.56 -7.91
C ALA A 217 -1.15 -5.24 -9.15
N ARG A 218 -1.17 -6.14 -10.14
CA ARG A 218 -0.35 -5.96 -11.34
C ARG A 218 -0.99 -5.03 -12.37
N ASP A 219 -2.32 -4.90 -12.34
CA ASP A 219 -3.08 -4.03 -13.25
C ASP A 219 -4.18 -3.25 -12.54
N VAL A 220 -4.76 -2.31 -13.28
CA VAL A 220 -5.83 -1.43 -12.80
C VAL A 220 -7.13 -2.22 -12.56
N THR A 221 -7.39 -3.24 -13.37
CA THR A 221 -8.59 -4.09 -13.27
C THR A 221 -8.65 -4.84 -11.95
N ASP A 222 -7.53 -5.46 -11.58
CA ASP A 222 -7.41 -6.16 -10.29
C ASP A 222 -7.58 -5.21 -9.11
N CYS A 223 -6.92 -4.03 -9.16
CA CYS A 223 -7.05 -3.02 -8.10
C CYS A 223 -8.50 -2.54 -7.94
N ALA A 224 -9.23 -2.31 -9.03
CA ALA A 224 -10.63 -1.91 -8.98
C ALA A 224 -11.50 -3.03 -8.38
N THR A 225 -11.30 -4.27 -8.81
CA THR A 225 -12.03 -5.45 -8.34
C THR A 225 -11.81 -5.71 -6.85
N VAL A 226 -10.58 -5.60 -6.39
CA VAL A 226 -10.25 -5.81 -4.98
C VAL A 226 -10.79 -4.66 -4.13
N LEU A 227 -10.67 -3.40 -4.58
CA LEU A 227 -11.23 -2.26 -3.85
C LEU A 227 -12.76 -2.36 -3.74
N GLU A 228 -13.45 -2.75 -4.82
CA GLU A 228 -14.90 -3.00 -4.82
C GLU A 228 -15.30 -4.06 -3.78
N THR A 229 -14.48 -5.10 -3.62
CA THR A 229 -14.72 -6.19 -2.66
C THR A 229 -14.53 -5.74 -1.21
N ILE A 230 -13.53 -4.90 -0.91
CA ILE A 230 -13.21 -4.51 0.47
C ILE A 230 -13.86 -3.20 0.93
N ALA A 231 -14.40 -2.40 0.01
CA ALA A 231 -15.09 -1.15 0.32
C ALA A 231 -16.44 -1.44 0.97
N SER A 232 -16.60 -1.06 2.24
CA SER A 232 -17.84 -1.29 2.98
C SER A 232 -18.00 -0.34 4.15
N HIS A 233 -19.25 0.02 4.45
CA HIS A 233 -19.59 0.63 5.74
C HIS A 233 -19.54 -0.43 6.84
N ASP A 234 -18.91 -0.08 7.96
CA ASP A 234 -18.78 -0.97 9.11
C ASP A 234 -19.13 -0.21 10.41
N VAL A 235 -20.15 -0.68 11.10
CA VAL A 235 -20.61 -0.10 12.39
C VAL A 235 -19.55 -0.18 13.49
N LYS A 236 -18.52 -1.01 13.33
CA LYS A 236 -17.38 -1.13 14.26
C LYS A 236 -16.32 -0.06 14.03
N ASP A 237 -16.36 0.64 12.89
CA ASP A 237 -15.50 1.77 12.56
C ASP A 237 -16.33 3.02 12.30
N SER A 238 -16.39 3.91 13.28
CA SER A 238 -17.15 5.17 13.19
C SER A 238 -16.65 6.13 12.09
N THR A 239 -15.49 5.86 11.50
CA THR A 239 -14.94 6.64 10.39
C THR A 239 -15.25 6.08 9.02
N SER A 240 -15.78 4.85 8.95
CA SER A 240 -16.22 4.26 7.67
C SER A 240 -17.49 4.96 7.17
N VAL A 241 -17.51 5.24 5.86
CA VAL A 241 -18.57 6.02 5.22
C VAL A 241 -19.53 5.09 4.47
N GLU A 242 -20.84 5.31 4.64
CA GLU A 242 -21.83 4.62 3.82
C GLU A 242 -21.85 5.23 2.41
N ARG A 243 -21.56 4.40 1.40
CA ARG A 243 -21.51 4.80 -0.01
C ARG A 243 -22.38 3.88 -0.86
N GLN A 244 -22.94 4.43 -1.94
CA GLN A 244 -23.73 3.69 -2.94
C GLN A 244 -22.94 3.48 -4.25
N ASP A 245 -21.80 4.13 -4.41
CA ASP A 245 -20.99 4.18 -5.65
C ASP A 245 -19.70 3.35 -5.53
N THR A 246 -19.77 2.18 -4.92
CA THR A 246 -18.61 1.29 -4.71
C THR A 246 -18.38 0.30 -5.85
N ASP A 247 -19.16 0.33 -6.91
CA ASP A 247 -19.02 -0.47 -8.13
C ASP A 247 -17.88 0.07 -9.01
N PHE A 248 -16.65 -0.02 -8.52
CA PHE A 248 -15.46 0.58 -9.15
C PHE A 248 -15.11 -0.05 -10.49
N THR A 249 -15.44 -1.33 -10.70
CA THR A 249 -15.20 -2.04 -11.96
C THR A 249 -16.04 -1.46 -13.12
N SER A 250 -17.17 -0.82 -12.83
CA SER A 250 -17.98 -0.12 -13.84
C SER A 250 -17.25 1.07 -14.49
N ALA A 251 -16.20 1.58 -13.84
CA ALA A 251 -15.40 2.69 -14.34
C ALA A 251 -14.23 2.26 -15.24
N LEU A 252 -14.05 0.96 -15.50
CA LEU A 252 -13.01 0.46 -16.40
C LEU A 252 -13.41 0.67 -17.86
N VAL A 253 -13.48 1.94 -18.24
CA VAL A 253 -13.85 2.42 -19.60
C VAL A 253 -12.65 3.11 -20.20
N ASN A 254 -12.27 2.70 -21.41
CA ASN A 254 -11.14 3.29 -22.15
C ASN A 254 -11.57 4.61 -22.82
N ASP A 255 -11.78 5.66 -22.02
CA ASP A 255 -12.14 7.00 -22.47
C ASP A 255 -11.74 8.05 -21.42
N VAL A 256 -10.97 9.07 -21.83
CA VAL A 256 -10.60 10.23 -21.01
C VAL A 256 -10.98 11.55 -21.69
N LYS A 257 -11.79 11.50 -22.76
CA LYS A 257 -12.16 12.68 -23.53
C LYS A 257 -12.85 13.73 -22.67
N GLY A 258 -12.27 14.93 -22.66
CA GLY A 258 -12.79 16.08 -21.92
C GLY A 258 -12.50 16.03 -20.41
N MET A 259 -11.81 15.01 -19.89
CA MET A 259 -11.33 15.02 -18.50
C MET A 259 -10.28 16.11 -18.33
N LYS A 260 -10.43 16.92 -17.29
CA LYS A 260 -9.49 18.00 -16.95
C LYS A 260 -8.47 17.52 -15.93
N ILE A 261 -7.22 17.49 -16.32
CA ILE A 261 -6.09 17.00 -15.50
C ILE A 261 -5.16 18.18 -15.19
N GLY A 262 -5.02 18.50 -13.90
CA GLY A 262 -4.10 19.52 -13.44
C GLY A 262 -2.72 18.95 -13.14
N ILE A 263 -1.64 19.64 -13.54
CA ILE A 263 -0.26 19.32 -13.19
C ILE A 263 0.28 20.41 -12.25
N PRO A 264 0.51 20.12 -10.96
CA PRO A 264 1.06 21.09 -10.00
C PRO A 264 2.52 21.40 -10.34
N LYS A 265 2.86 22.64 -10.69
CA LYS A 265 4.24 23.06 -10.96
C LYS A 265 5.18 22.78 -9.78
N ASP A 266 4.67 22.96 -8.55
CA ASP A 266 5.42 22.70 -7.31
C ASP A 266 5.93 21.26 -7.18
N TYR A 267 5.30 20.30 -7.86
CA TYR A 267 5.70 18.90 -7.83
C TYR A 267 6.71 18.51 -8.92
N PHE A 268 6.94 19.41 -9.91
CA PHE A 268 7.84 19.17 -11.04
C PHE A 268 9.07 20.09 -11.02
N GLY A 269 9.34 20.71 -9.86
CA GLY A 269 10.46 21.62 -9.62
C GLY A 269 11.73 20.94 -9.12
N GLU A 270 12.50 21.69 -8.31
CA GLU A 270 13.74 21.22 -7.70
C GLU A 270 13.51 20.01 -6.79
N GLY A 271 14.40 19.01 -6.88
CA GLY A 271 14.36 17.79 -6.09
C GLY A 271 13.67 16.59 -6.76
N LEU A 272 13.00 16.79 -7.90
CA LEU A 272 12.50 15.70 -8.73
C LEU A 272 13.58 15.28 -9.73
N ASP A 273 13.94 14.00 -9.74
CA ASP A 273 14.87 13.41 -10.70
C ASP A 273 14.31 13.50 -12.13
N GLU A 274 15.13 13.92 -13.09
CA GLU A 274 14.74 14.02 -14.51
C GLU A 274 14.37 12.64 -15.10
N GLU A 275 14.99 11.56 -14.62
CA GLU A 275 14.63 10.18 -15.01
C GLU A 275 13.24 9.76 -14.51
N VAL A 276 12.71 10.42 -13.48
CA VAL A 276 11.33 10.27 -13.01
C VAL A 276 10.39 11.23 -13.71
N LYS A 277 10.78 12.49 -13.83
CA LYS A 277 9.97 13.55 -14.43
C LYS A 277 9.58 13.27 -15.88
N LYS A 278 10.55 12.86 -16.69
CA LYS A 278 10.36 12.66 -18.14
C LYS A 278 9.29 11.60 -18.46
N PRO A 279 9.34 10.35 -17.92
CA PRO A 279 8.30 9.35 -18.18
C PRO A 279 6.89 9.78 -17.72
N ILE A 280 6.80 10.56 -16.65
CA ILE A 280 5.52 11.06 -16.14
C ILE A 280 4.91 12.09 -17.10
N LEU A 281 5.71 13.02 -17.62
CA LEU A 281 5.25 14.00 -18.62
C LEU A 281 4.91 13.34 -19.96
N GLU A 282 5.65 12.30 -20.36
CA GLU A 282 5.30 11.47 -21.52
C GLU A 282 3.95 10.76 -21.31
N ALA A 283 3.66 10.26 -20.10
CA ALA A 283 2.36 9.68 -19.77
C ALA A 283 1.23 10.71 -19.80
N ALA A 284 1.49 11.94 -19.38
CA ALA A 284 0.54 13.04 -19.51
C ALA A 284 0.20 13.33 -20.99
N GLU A 285 1.19 13.33 -21.89
CA GLU A 285 0.96 13.51 -23.32
C GLU A 285 0.17 12.34 -23.94
N VAL A 286 0.32 11.11 -23.45
CA VAL A 286 -0.52 9.96 -23.87
C VAL A 286 -1.99 10.24 -23.56
N LEU A 287 -2.31 10.66 -22.33
CA LEU A 287 -3.68 10.99 -21.91
C LEU A 287 -4.24 12.20 -22.69
N LYS A 288 -3.41 13.21 -22.94
CA LYS A 288 -3.79 14.38 -23.75
C LYS A 288 -4.13 13.99 -25.18
N ASN A 289 -3.32 13.14 -25.80
CA ASN A 289 -3.58 12.63 -27.14
C ASN A 289 -4.85 11.77 -27.21
N ALA A 290 -5.26 11.15 -26.10
CA ALA A 290 -6.53 10.45 -25.95
C ALA A 290 -7.72 11.39 -25.69
N GLY A 291 -7.50 12.71 -25.61
CA GLY A 291 -8.55 13.72 -25.50
C GLY A 291 -8.75 14.33 -24.12
N ALA A 292 -7.87 14.06 -23.15
CA ALA A 292 -7.86 14.77 -21.89
C ALA A 292 -7.35 16.21 -22.07
N GLU A 293 -7.86 17.14 -21.26
CA GLU A 293 -7.41 18.53 -21.18
C GLU A 293 -6.37 18.63 -20.06
N ILE A 294 -5.12 18.97 -20.40
CA ILE A 294 -4.02 19.06 -19.42
C ILE A 294 -3.60 20.51 -19.23
N GLU A 295 -3.53 20.97 -17.99
CA GLU A 295 -3.13 22.32 -17.61
C GLU A 295 -2.18 22.31 -16.42
N GLU A 296 -1.11 23.11 -16.48
CA GLU A 296 -0.25 23.37 -15.33
C GLU A 296 -0.87 24.42 -14.40
N PHE A 297 -0.72 24.24 -13.07
CA PHE A 297 -1.21 25.16 -12.07
C PHE A 297 -0.30 25.21 -10.85
N ASP A 298 -0.52 26.21 -9.98
CA ASP A 298 0.23 26.34 -8.72
C ASP A 298 -0.60 25.73 -7.57
N LEU A 299 -0.03 24.75 -6.86
CA LEU A 299 -0.67 24.10 -5.68
C LEU A 299 -0.03 24.63 -4.39
N GLU A 300 -0.61 25.69 -3.86
CA GLU A 300 -0.07 26.33 -2.68
C GLU A 300 -0.01 25.44 -1.44
N LEU A 301 0.93 25.75 -0.53
CA LEU A 301 1.06 25.17 0.81
C LEU A 301 1.56 23.71 0.87
N VAL A 302 1.73 22.98 -0.24
CA VAL A 302 2.24 21.59 -0.22
C VAL A 302 3.64 21.46 0.39
N LYS A 303 4.46 22.50 0.32
CA LYS A 303 5.76 22.58 1.00
C LYS A 303 5.70 22.43 2.52
N TYR A 304 4.54 22.65 3.13
CA TYR A 304 4.30 22.48 4.56
C TYR A 304 3.72 21.09 4.90
N ALA A 305 3.48 20.22 3.91
CA ALA A 305 2.87 18.92 4.12
C ALA A 305 3.74 18.00 4.99
N ILE A 306 5.05 17.91 4.69
CA ILE A 306 5.98 17.07 5.46
C ILE A 306 6.00 17.43 6.94
N PRO A 307 6.31 18.69 7.35
CA PRO A 307 6.33 19.03 8.78
C PRO A 307 4.96 18.86 9.45
N ALA A 308 3.86 19.21 8.78
CA ALA A 308 2.51 19.03 9.34
C ALA A 308 2.20 17.55 9.57
N TYR A 309 2.52 16.68 8.59
CA TYR A 309 2.31 15.25 8.68
C TYR A 309 3.09 14.62 9.84
N TYR A 310 4.40 14.87 9.93
CA TYR A 310 5.22 14.22 10.96
C TYR A 310 4.84 14.66 12.37
N VAL A 311 4.37 15.88 12.56
CA VAL A 311 3.81 16.32 13.84
C VAL A 311 2.52 15.59 14.17
N ILE A 312 1.55 15.53 13.25
CA ILE A 312 0.24 14.87 13.46
C ILE A 312 0.44 13.36 13.64
N ALA A 313 1.12 12.72 12.71
CA ALA A 313 1.32 11.28 12.71
C ALA A 313 2.09 10.80 13.95
N SER A 314 3.14 11.54 14.38
CA SER A 314 3.88 11.21 15.60
C SER A 314 3.03 11.40 16.86
N ALA A 315 2.21 12.46 16.92
CA ALA A 315 1.29 12.69 18.01
C ALA A 315 0.28 11.54 18.16
N GLU A 316 -0.34 11.14 17.06
CA GLU A 316 -1.28 10.01 17.02
C GLU A 316 -0.59 8.67 17.33
N ALA A 317 0.61 8.43 16.78
CA ALA A 317 1.41 7.25 17.08
C ALA A 317 1.74 7.13 18.57
N SER A 318 2.17 8.20 19.22
CA SER A 318 2.49 8.19 20.65
C SER A 318 1.29 7.77 21.51
N SER A 319 0.09 8.18 21.12
CA SER A 319 -1.16 7.80 21.75
C SER A 319 -1.56 6.36 21.40
N ASN A 320 -1.55 5.99 20.11
CA ASN A 320 -1.97 4.67 19.65
C ASN A 320 -1.06 3.54 20.17
N LEU A 321 0.26 3.76 20.22
CA LEU A 321 1.21 2.74 20.66
C LEU A 321 1.38 2.68 22.19
N SER A 322 0.71 3.54 22.94
CA SER A 322 0.73 3.49 24.42
C SER A 322 0.17 2.19 24.98
N ARG A 323 -0.73 1.52 24.25
CA ARG A 323 -1.36 0.23 24.64
C ARG A 323 -0.43 -0.98 24.59
N PHE A 324 0.71 -0.88 23.90
CA PHE A 324 1.67 -1.98 23.77
C PHE A 324 2.70 -1.89 24.89
N ASP A 325 2.37 -2.49 26.04
CA ASP A 325 3.11 -2.42 27.29
C ASP A 325 3.56 -3.80 27.82
N GLY A 326 3.19 -4.89 27.12
CA GLY A 326 3.51 -6.25 27.52
C GLY A 326 2.69 -6.79 28.68
N VAL A 327 1.59 -6.12 29.09
CA VAL A 327 0.75 -6.58 30.21
C VAL A 327 -0.31 -7.57 29.74
N LYS A 328 -1.12 -7.21 28.75
CA LYS A 328 -2.23 -8.05 28.27
C LYS A 328 -1.82 -9.00 27.15
N TYR A 329 -0.95 -8.55 26.26
CA TYR A 329 -0.48 -9.29 25.08
C TYR A 329 0.85 -8.71 24.60
N GLY A 330 1.49 -9.38 23.66
CA GLY A 330 2.75 -8.97 23.08
C GLY A 330 3.97 -9.39 23.88
N TYR A 331 5.13 -8.93 23.43
CA TYR A 331 6.40 -9.17 24.10
C TYR A 331 6.44 -8.50 25.47
N ARG A 332 6.95 -9.23 26.46
CA ARG A 332 7.28 -8.72 27.80
C ARG A 332 8.73 -9.07 28.12
N THR A 333 9.50 -8.09 28.62
CA THR A 333 10.84 -8.37 29.15
C THR A 333 10.75 -9.40 30.30
N LYS A 334 11.77 -10.24 30.40
CA LYS A 334 11.89 -11.20 31.52
C LYS A 334 12.76 -10.66 32.65
N ASP A 335 13.48 -9.57 32.41
CA ASP A 335 14.46 -8.99 33.34
C ASP A 335 13.90 -7.69 33.94
N TYR A 336 13.17 -7.79 35.05
CA TYR A 336 12.65 -6.66 35.82
C TYR A 336 12.44 -7.01 37.27
N GLU A 337 12.61 -6.04 38.17
CA GLU A 337 12.40 -6.18 39.60
C GLU A 337 11.08 -5.53 40.04
N GLU A 338 10.60 -4.53 39.34
CA GLU A 338 9.38 -3.77 39.62
C GLU A 338 8.56 -3.46 38.36
N LEU A 339 7.29 -3.08 38.55
CA LEU A 339 6.34 -2.82 37.48
C LEU A 339 6.79 -1.71 36.52
N HIS A 340 7.31 -0.59 37.03
CA HIS A 340 7.79 0.51 36.22
C HIS A 340 8.98 0.10 35.31
N GLN A 341 9.89 -0.69 35.88
CA GLN A 341 11.02 -1.24 35.13
C GLN A 341 10.55 -2.22 34.05
N MET A 342 9.52 -3.03 34.34
CA MET A 342 8.92 -3.92 33.35
C MET A 342 8.38 -3.13 32.14
N TYR A 343 7.58 -2.09 32.34
CA TYR A 343 7.09 -1.25 31.23
C TYR A 343 8.23 -0.63 30.45
N LYS A 344 9.19 -0.01 31.13
CA LYS A 344 10.32 0.67 30.49
C LYS A 344 11.15 -0.28 29.66
N LYS A 345 11.57 -1.43 30.20
CA LYS A 345 12.39 -2.41 29.48
C LYS A 345 11.61 -3.06 28.33
N THR A 346 10.34 -3.47 28.57
CA THR A 346 9.51 -4.07 27.53
C THR A 346 9.41 -3.17 26.28
N ARG A 347 9.10 -1.89 26.46
CA ARG A 347 8.97 -0.94 25.34
C ARG A 347 10.33 -0.60 24.72
N SER A 348 11.37 -0.50 25.53
CA SER A 348 12.73 -0.23 25.08
C SER A 348 13.31 -1.35 24.20
N GLU A 349 13.03 -2.60 24.56
CA GLU A 349 13.47 -3.81 23.86
C GLU A 349 12.55 -4.22 22.70
N GLY A 350 11.25 -3.91 22.85
CA GLY A 350 10.20 -4.34 21.91
C GLY A 350 10.04 -3.45 20.69
N PHE A 351 10.30 -2.14 20.83
CA PHE A 351 10.21 -1.20 19.71
C PHE A 351 11.57 -0.90 19.09
N GLY A 352 11.60 -0.80 17.77
CA GLY A 352 12.76 -0.37 16.99
C GLY A 352 13.07 1.14 17.11
N PRO A 353 14.21 1.58 16.58
CA PRO A 353 14.68 2.96 16.74
C PRO A 353 13.73 4.02 16.17
N GLU A 354 13.17 3.79 14.98
CA GLU A 354 12.28 4.77 14.32
C GLU A 354 10.96 4.92 15.06
N VAL A 355 10.36 3.83 15.50
CA VAL A 355 9.12 3.85 16.29
C VAL A 355 9.34 4.60 17.61
N LYS A 356 10.45 4.34 18.31
CA LYS A 356 10.82 5.08 19.52
C LYS A 356 10.97 6.57 19.27
N ARG A 357 11.61 6.96 18.17
CA ARG A 357 11.79 8.37 17.76
C ARG A 357 10.43 9.05 17.59
N ARG A 358 9.50 8.43 16.87
CA ARG A 358 8.15 9.00 16.64
C ARG A 358 7.29 9.05 17.90
N ILE A 359 7.37 8.05 18.78
CA ILE A 359 6.71 8.08 20.08
C ILE A 359 7.23 9.26 20.92
N MET A 360 8.55 9.47 20.97
CA MET A 360 9.15 10.57 21.73
C MET A 360 8.77 11.93 21.14
N LEU A 361 8.84 12.08 19.82
CA LEU A 361 8.42 13.29 19.11
C LEU A 361 6.94 13.59 19.37
N GLY A 362 6.07 12.58 19.27
CA GLY A 362 4.64 12.71 19.53
C GLY A 362 4.35 13.15 20.95
N SER A 363 5.00 12.53 21.93
CA SER A 363 4.87 12.93 23.34
C SER A 363 5.32 14.38 23.58
N PHE A 364 6.39 14.81 22.90
CA PHE A 364 6.89 16.19 22.97
C PHE A 364 5.88 17.19 22.41
N VAL A 365 5.38 16.96 21.18
CA VAL A 365 4.44 17.92 20.54
C VAL A 365 3.06 17.98 21.19
N LEU A 366 2.69 16.96 21.99
CA LEU A 366 1.48 16.94 22.78
C LEU A 366 1.66 17.48 24.20
N SER A 367 2.90 17.78 24.63
CA SER A 367 3.16 18.25 25.98
C SER A 367 2.72 19.70 26.21
N SER A 368 2.48 20.03 27.48
CA SER A 368 2.11 21.38 27.89
C SER A 368 3.13 22.42 27.43
N GLY A 369 2.67 23.51 26.82
CA GLY A 369 3.51 24.58 26.25
C GLY A 369 3.92 24.34 24.79
N TYR A 370 3.83 23.14 24.25
CA TYR A 370 4.15 22.82 22.85
C TYR A 370 2.93 22.46 22.01
N TYR A 371 1.83 22.05 22.64
CA TYR A 371 0.60 21.61 21.98
C TYR A 371 0.06 22.65 20.98
N ASP A 372 -0.08 23.91 21.39
CA ASP A 372 -0.59 24.96 20.51
C ASP A 372 0.41 25.33 19.40
N ALA A 373 1.70 25.39 19.75
CA ALA A 373 2.76 25.82 18.85
C ALA A 373 3.04 24.79 17.73
N TYR A 374 2.86 23.50 17.99
CA TYR A 374 3.16 22.43 17.05
C TYR A 374 1.90 21.69 16.60
N TYR A 375 1.19 21.02 17.52
CA TYR A 375 0.11 20.13 17.12
C TYR A 375 -1.10 20.88 16.55
N LEU A 376 -1.61 21.90 17.24
CA LEU A 376 -2.71 22.72 16.69
C LEU A 376 -2.31 23.47 15.43
N LYS A 377 -1.07 23.95 15.35
CA LYS A 377 -0.57 24.58 14.12
C LYS A 377 -0.54 23.58 12.95
N ALA A 378 -0.11 22.35 13.18
CA ALA A 378 -0.12 21.30 12.16
C ALA A 378 -1.54 20.94 11.71
N LEU A 379 -2.51 20.84 12.63
CA LEU A 379 -3.92 20.63 12.28
C LEU A 379 -4.51 21.79 11.44
N ARG A 380 -4.19 23.05 11.77
CA ARG A 380 -4.57 24.19 10.94
C ARG A 380 -3.93 24.15 9.56
N THR A 381 -2.67 23.75 9.48
CA THR A 381 -1.98 23.56 8.19
C THR A 381 -2.62 22.44 7.37
N LYS A 382 -2.99 21.32 8.00
CA LYS A 382 -3.76 20.24 7.37
C LYS A 382 -5.05 20.76 6.71
N ALA A 383 -5.81 21.59 7.44
CA ALA A 383 -7.05 22.19 6.93
C ALA A 383 -6.81 23.14 5.75
N LEU A 384 -5.72 23.89 5.77
CA LEU A 384 -5.36 24.80 4.66
C LEU A 384 -4.89 24.01 3.42
N ILE A 385 -4.14 22.92 3.60
CA ILE A 385 -3.76 22.01 2.49
C ILE A 385 -5.02 21.41 1.86
N LYS A 386 -5.96 20.92 2.68
CA LYS A 386 -7.25 20.42 2.15
C LYS A 386 -7.96 21.50 1.31
N LYS A 387 -8.04 22.72 1.80
CA LYS A 387 -8.67 23.84 1.07
C LYS A 387 -7.96 24.15 -0.27
N ALA A 388 -6.63 24.02 -0.34
CA ALA A 388 -5.88 24.20 -1.58
C ALA A 388 -6.27 23.13 -2.62
N PHE A 389 -6.38 21.86 -2.21
CA PHE A 389 -6.90 20.80 -3.06
C PHE A 389 -8.36 21.03 -3.47
N ASP A 390 -9.25 21.46 -2.56
CA ASP A 390 -10.65 21.76 -2.89
C ASP A 390 -10.74 22.84 -3.97
N SER A 391 -9.87 23.85 -3.90
CA SER A 391 -9.79 24.91 -4.93
C SER A 391 -9.32 24.37 -6.28
N ALA A 392 -8.38 23.41 -6.28
CA ALA A 392 -7.93 22.76 -7.51
C ALA A 392 -9.03 21.86 -8.10
N PHE A 393 -9.72 21.08 -7.30
CA PHE A 393 -10.80 20.19 -7.75
C PHE A 393 -12.09 20.92 -8.16
N ALA A 394 -12.23 22.19 -7.83
CA ALA A 394 -13.27 23.04 -8.45
C ALA A 394 -13.04 23.28 -9.95
N LYS A 395 -11.82 23.03 -10.46
CA LYS A 395 -11.40 23.24 -11.85
C LYS A 395 -11.01 21.95 -12.56
N TYR A 396 -10.38 21.01 -11.87
CA TYR A 396 -9.83 19.78 -12.44
C TYR A 396 -10.59 18.54 -11.92
N ASP A 397 -10.72 17.54 -12.77
CA ASP A 397 -11.28 16.22 -12.39
C ASP A 397 -10.27 15.40 -11.60
N MET A 398 -8.98 15.59 -11.87
CA MET A 398 -7.88 14.94 -11.17
C MET A 398 -6.58 15.73 -11.29
N ILE A 399 -5.61 15.35 -10.46
CA ILE A 399 -4.26 15.93 -10.44
C ILE A 399 -3.28 14.82 -10.80
N LEU A 400 -2.37 15.08 -11.75
CA LEU A 400 -1.27 14.19 -12.10
C LEU A 400 0.01 14.64 -11.39
N ALA A 401 0.69 13.72 -10.74
CA ALA A 401 1.87 13.99 -9.93
C ALA A 401 2.86 12.82 -9.97
N PRO A 402 4.14 13.03 -9.56
CA PRO A 402 5.04 11.93 -9.24
C PRO A 402 4.53 11.16 -8.02
N ALA A 403 4.82 9.85 -7.94
CA ALA A 403 4.59 9.06 -6.71
C ALA A 403 5.79 9.13 -5.75
N ALA A 404 6.99 9.37 -6.27
CA ALA A 404 8.23 9.52 -5.51
C ALA A 404 9.21 10.44 -6.25
N PRO A 405 10.19 11.07 -5.56
CA PRO A 405 11.13 11.99 -6.19
C PRO A 405 12.21 11.30 -7.03
N THR A 406 12.52 10.06 -6.74
CA THR A 406 13.54 9.23 -7.41
C THR A 406 12.96 7.85 -7.70
N THR A 407 13.66 7.04 -8.48
CA THR A 407 13.46 5.58 -8.49
C THR A 407 13.91 4.96 -7.17
N ALA A 408 13.67 3.67 -6.96
CA ALA A 408 14.00 3.00 -5.71
C ALA A 408 15.47 3.23 -5.29
N PRO A 409 15.74 3.79 -4.11
CA PRO A 409 17.12 3.96 -3.62
C PRO A 409 17.75 2.61 -3.25
N LYS A 410 19.09 2.59 -3.14
CA LYS A 410 19.82 1.42 -2.66
C LYS A 410 19.50 1.14 -1.19
N LEU A 411 19.53 -0.13 -0.81
CA LEU A 411 19.48 -0.56 0.58
C LEU A 411 20.55 0.18 1.42
N GLY A 412 20.17 0.58 2.62
CA GLY A 412 21.02 1.35 3.55
C GLY A 412 21.11 2.86 3.28
N ALA A 413 20.69 3.34 2.11
CA ALA A 413 20.87 4.75 1.72
C ALA A 413 20.09 5.75 2.60
N SER A 414 18.97 5.32 3.19
CA SER A 414 18.09 6.17 4.01
C SER A 414 18.20 5.92 5.52
N LEU A 415 18.80 4.81 5.94
CA LEU A 415 18.86 4.43 7.36
C LEU A 415 19.70 5.39 8.21
N SER A 416 20.75 5.96 7.64
CA SER A 416 21.66 6.91 8.33
C SER A 416 21.12 8.34 8.36
N ASP A 417 20.13 8.67 7.52
CA ASP A 417 19.56 10.01 7.40
C ASP A 417 18.03 9.95 7.31
N PRO A 418 17.31 10.07 8.44
CA PRO A 418 15.85 10.05 8.46
C PRO A 418 15.20 11.11 7.56
N ILE A 419 15.86 12.24 7.31
CA ILE A 419 15.34 13.31 6.48
C ILE A 419 15.23 12.84 5.02
N LYS A 420 16.21 12.07 4.53
CA LYS A 420 16.13 11.47 3.18
C LYS A 420 14.94 10.53 3.03
N MET A 421 14.68 9.72 4.04
CA MET A 421 13.49 8.85 4.06
C MET A 421 12.21 9.70 4.02
N TYR A 422 12.14 10.76 4.82
CA TYR A 422 10.96 11.63 4.90
C TYR A 422 10.71 12.40 3.60
N LEU A 423 11.75 12.81 2.89
CA LEU A 423 11.64 13.47 1.59
C LEU A 423 11.13 12.53 0.49
N GLY A 424 11.31 11.22 0.63
CA GLY A 424 10.75 10.23 -0.29
C GLY A 424 9.23 10.26 -0.41
N ASP A 425 8.52 10.79 0.62
CA ASP A 425 7.06 10.83 0.68
C ASP A 425 6.48 12.22 0.32
N ILE A 426 7.31 13.14 -0.20
CA ILE A 426 6.92 14.54 -0.42
C ILE A 426 5.67 14.71 -1.29
N TYR A 427 5.47 13.83 -2.28
CA TYR A 427 4.34 13.92 -3.23
C TYR A 427 3.09 13.15 -2.77
N THR A 428 3.22 12.30 -1.75
CA THR A 428 2.13 11.43 -1.30
C THR A 428 1.46 11.90 -0.02
N ILE A 429 2.22 12.50 0.89
CA ILE A 429 1.78 12.92 2.23
C ILE A 429 0.61 13.92 2.18
N SER A 430 0.62 14.89 1.26
CA SER A 430 -0.42 15.91 1.14
C SER A 430 -1.79 15.30 0.84
N VAL A 431 -1.82 14.21 0.10
CA VAL A 431 -3.03 13.44 -0.26
C VAL A 431 -3.68 12.82 0.99
N ASN A 432 -2.86 12.27 1.91
CA ASN A 432 -3.36 11.75 3.18
C ASN A 432 -3.86 12.84 4.11
N LEU A 433 -3.11 13.96 4.21
CA LEU A 433 -3.54 15.12 5.00
C LEU A 433 -4.89 15.66 4.52
N ALA A 434 -5.13 15.66 3.22
CA ALA A 434 -6.39 16.11 2.64
C ALA A 434 -7.49 15.03 2.62
N GLY A 435 -7.19 13.76 3.00
CA GLY A 435 -8.15 12.64 3.01
C GLY A 435 -8.53 12.12 1.62
N LEU A 436 -7.80 12.51 0.57
CA LEU A 436 -8.10 12.27 -0.84
C LEU A 436 -7.71 10.86 -1.30
N PRO A 437 -8.34 10.31 -2.35
CA PRO A 437 -7.89 9.10 -3.01
C PRO A 437 -6.69 9.38 -3.93
N GLY A 438 -5.85 8.37 -4.14
CA GLY A 438 -4.75 8.43 -5.10
C GLY A 438 -4.34 7.04 -5.56
N ILE A 439 -4.13 6.90 -6.88
CA ILE A 439 -3.64 5.67 -7.51
C ILE A 439 -2.24 5.89 -8.08
N SER A 440 -1.34 4.95 -7.84
CA SER A 440 -0.02 4.89 -8.47
C SER A 440 -0.03 3.84 -9.57
N ILE A 441 0.45 4.22 -10.76
CA ILE A 441 0.57 3.31 -11.92
C ILE A 441 1.95 3.43 -12.53
N PRO A 442 2.57 2.33 -13.02
CA PRO A 442 3.88 2.37 -13.64
C PRO A 442 3.82 3.05 -15.01
N VAL A 443 4.78 3.93 -15.31
CA VAL A 443 4.82 4.71 -16.56
C VAL A 443 6.15 4.65 -17.31
N GLY A 444 7.22 4.17 -16.66
CA GLY A 444 8.54 4.12 -17.29
C GLY A 444 9.56 3.37 -16.45
N ARG A 445 10.81 3.48 -16.86
CA ARG A 445 11.98 2.97 -16.15
C ARG A 445 13.11 3.99 -16.26
N ASP A 446 13.98 4.03 -15.25
CA ASP A 446 15.23 4.78 -15.33
C ASP A 446 16.29 4.03 -16.17
N ALA A 447 17.45 4.65 -16.34
CA ALA A 447 18.57 4.06 -17.09
C ALA A 447 19.11 2.75 -16.48
N LYS A 448 18.79 2.46 -15.20
CA LYS A 448 19.14 1.20 -14.50
C LYS A 448 18.07 0.13 -14.63
N GLY A 449 16.93 0.45 -15.27
CA GLY A 449 15.79 -0.44 -15.43
C GLY A 449 14.84 -0.46 -14.23
N LEU A 450 15.00 0.43 -13.24
CA LEU A 450 14.11 0.55 -12.10
C LEU A 450 12.80 1.27 -12.49
N PRO A 451 11.65 0.85 -11.97
CA PRO A 451 10.37 1.42 -12.34
C PRO A 451 10.19 2.87 -11.91
N VAL A 452 9.41 3.59 -12.71
CA VAL A 452 8.87 4.93 -12.43
C VAL A 452 7.35 4.85 -12.40
N GLY A 453 6.74 5.35 -11.32
CA GLY A 453 5.29 5.45 -11.19
C GLY A 453 4.80 6.89 -11.22
N MET A 454 3.72 7.16 -11.95
CA MET A 454 2.93 8.39 -11.79
C MET A 454 1.81 8.16 -10.77
N GLN A 455 1.39 9.24 -10.14
CA GLN A 455 0.25 9.28 -9.25
C GLN A 455 -0.88 10.11 -9.86
N LEU A 456 -2.10 9.56 -9.89
CA LEU A 456 -3.31 10.32 -10.14
C LEU A 456 -4.05 10.52 -8.82
N ILE A 457 -4.39 11.78 -8.50
CA ILE A 457 -5.06 12.17 -7.26
C ILE A 457 -6.46 12.67 -7.62
N GLY A 458 -7.49 12.15 -6.98
CA GLY A 458 -8.88 12.57 -7.18
C GLY A 458 -9.41 13.38 -6.01
N ASP A 459 -10.54 14.03 -6.21
CA ASP A 459 -11.33 14.57 -5.10
C ASP A 459 -11.93 13.44 -4.26
N CYS A 460 -12.40 13.75 -3.07
CA CYS A 460 -13.02 12.75 -2.18
C CYS A 460 -14.11 11.98 -2.93
N PHE A 461 -14.06 10.64 -2.82
CA PHE A 461 -15.01 9.72 -3.41
C PHE A 461 -15.05 9.71 -4.95
N GLN A 462 -13.98 10.17 -5.61
CA GLN A 462 -13.84 10.14 -7.07
C GLN A 462 -12.89 9.01 -7.55
N GLU A 463 -12.83 7.90 -6.84
CA GLU A 463 -12.01 6.73 -7.23
C GLU A 463 -12.36 6.23 -8.63
N LYS A 464 -13.64 6.28 -9.03
CA LYS A 464 -14.07 5.87 -10.38
C LYS A 464 -13.38 6.65 -11.48
N LYS A 465 -13.22 7.98 -11.33
CA LYS A 465 -12.48 8.79 -12.32
C LYS A 465 -11.01 8.40 -12.37
N LEU A 466 -10.41 8.07 -11.22
CA LEU A 466 -9.02 7.62 -11.16
C LEU A 466 -8.84 6.29 -11.88
N PHE A 467 -9.74 5.32 -11.64
CA PHE A 467 -9.72 4.03 -12.35
C PHE A 467 -9.92 4.20 -13.84
N GLN A 468 -10.84 5.05 -14.27
CA GLN A 468 -11.10 5.30 -15.69
C GLN A 468 -9.86 5.86 -16.40
N ALA A 469 -9.21 6.87 -15.84
CA ALA A 469 -7.99 7.45 -16.42
C ALA A 469 -6.80 6.49 -16.39
N ALA A 470 -6.60 5.78 -15.27
CA ALA A 470 -5.54 4.78 -15.11
C ALA A 470 -5.73 3.61 -16.10
N TYR A 471 -6.94 3.10 -16.24
CA TYR A 471 -7.29 2.03 -17.18
C TYR A 471 -7.11 2.46 -18.63
N THR A 472 -7.52 3.68 -18.96
CA THR A 472 -7.30 4.23 -20.31
C THR A 472 -5.81 4.30 -20.64
N TYR A 473 -4.98 4.79 -19.70
CA TYR A 473 -3.53 4.83 -19.87
C TYR A 473 -2.94 3.43 -20.09
N GLU A 474 -3.36 2.45 -19.28
CA GLU A 474 -2.92 1.07 -19.37
C GLU A 474 -3.27 0.44 -20.72
N CYS A 475 -4.51 0.64 -21.21
CA CYS A 475 -4.98 0.18 -22.52
C CYS A 475 -4.19 0.79 -23.69
N LEU A 476 -3.85 2.08 -23.61
CA LEU A 476 -3.15 2.79 -24.68
C LEU A 476 -1.66 2.45 -24.76
N THR A 477 -1.06 2.01 -23.67
CA THR A 477 0.38 1.76 -23.63
C THR A 477 0.76 0.30 -23.80
N GLU A 478 -0.19 -0.65 -23.67
CA GLU A 478 0.00 -2.11 -23.77
C GLU A 478 1.25 -2.64 -23.00
N LYS A 479 1.75 -1.84 -22.07
CA LYS A 479 2.97 -2.15 -21.33
C LYS A 479 2.65 -3.14 -20.22
N LYS A 480 2.95 -4.41 -20.43
CA LYS A 480 3.06 -5.40 -19.36
C LYS A 480 4.40 -5.17 -18.64
N TRP A 481 4.33 -4.73 -17.40
CA TRP A 481 5.52 -4.54 -16.56
C TRP A 481 5.95 -5.87 -15.98
N VAL A 482 7.17 -6.29 -16.30
CA VAL A 482 7.70 -7.62 -16.03
C VAL A 482 8.94 -7.47 -15.16
N SER A 483 8.90 -8.03 -13.94
CA SER A 483 10.06 -8.04 -13.04
C SER A 483 11.15 -9.00 -13.50
N MET A 484 12.31 -9.01 -12.82
CA MET A 484 13.39 -9.94 -13.13
C MET A 484 12.97 -11.42 -13.05
N TYR A 485 11.97 -11.75 -12.25
CA TYR A 485 11.49 -13.12 -12.05
C TYR A 485 10.60 -13.65 -13.18
N ASP A 486 10.16 -12.80 -14.07
CA ASP A 486 9.42 -13.17 -15.28
C ASP A 486 10.39 -13.45 -16.46
N LYS A 487 11.63 -12.94 -16.40
CA LYS A 487 12.64 -13.08 -17.46
C LYS A 487 13.35 -14.43 -17.50
N THR A 488 13.31 -15.20 -16.42
CA THR A 488 14.11 -16.43 -16.26
C THR A 488 13.70 -17.58 -17.20
N GLU A 489 12.52 -17.51 -17.82
CA GLU A 489 12.08 -18.53 -18.80
C GLU A 489 12.24 -18.08 -20.27
N ALA A 490 12.37 -16.78 -20.54
CA ALA A 490 12.62 -16.27 -21.89
C ALA A 490 14.10 -16.42 -22.31
N ALA A 491 15.04 -16.24 -21.37
CA ALA A 491 16.48 -16.40 -21.64
C ALA A 491 16.91 -17.86 -21.91
N GLY A 492 16.20 -18.83 -21.33
CA GLY A 492 16.44 -20.24 -21.59
C GLY A 492 15.95 -20.77 -22.94
N LYS A 493 15.24 -19.94 -23.72
CA LYS A 493 14.77 -20.31 -25.08
C LYS A 493 15.58 -19.67 -26.21
N GLU A 494 16.50 -18.74 -25.91
CA GLU A 494 17.42 -18.17 -26.90
C GLU A 494 18.81 -18.85 -26.92
N GLU A 495 19.11 -19.71 -25.95
CA GLU A 495 20.37 -20.49 -25.89
C GLU A 495 20.19 -22.02 -26.15
N ALA A 496 19.04 -22.46 -26.61
CA ALA A 496 18.77 -23.84 -27.07
C ALA A 496 18.27 -23.78 -28.51
#